data_622e2cf27e71704de7c281fbbf1f078c
#
_entry.id   622e2cf27e71704de7c281fbbf1f078c
#
_cell.length_a   1.000
_cell.length_b   1.000
_cell.length_c   1.000
_cell.angle_alpha   90.00
_cell.angle_beta   90.00
_cell.angle_gamma   90.00
#
_symmetry.space_group_name_H-M   'P 1'
#
loop_
_entity.id
_entity.type
_entity.pdbx_description
1 polymer ?
#
loop_
_entity_poly.entity_id
_entity_poly.type
_entity_poly.pdbx_seq_one_letter_code
_entity_poly.pdbx_strand_id
1 'polypeptide(L)'
;MQLEPTDSRRSWPSPTTAEIIHVWRDDRSVKDSSACVYLRWIGRFRAYCEQHGLNEPDQLTLDGARHFVHWYRRQHDLGPGAAANARTAVYELNRVYCVLGRDVPTWRVAPAASSPATAVLRAYRDHLVAHRGSPPTTVHKKLTHIGYFLAHLRKCGHTWRSMTLADIDAFLVGCSRRYARTTTADIAGSIRSFSRFLLASGRSPRNLADSVIAPVQPKYEHPHRALPWEDVQRLLHAVNRSDPCGLRDYAMLLMMSTYGFGAGEVIGLRLDDINWSAATLRMIRPKTGTAFTLPLLPAVAKAVALYLRDGRPPHATTRHLFLQCRLPFAPLTCSSAVRHIVVRHATVAGLTASYLGSHVLRHSSASRQIDLGADPRVVSDILGHRDPDSISAYVRIATEKLRDVSLPVPR
;
A
#
# COMPACT_ATOMS: atom_id res chain seq x y z
N MET A 1 33.65 -38.64 27.05
CA MET A 1 32.90 -38.94 25.82
C MET A 1 32.47 -37.59 25.24
N GLN A 2 33.33 -37.03 24.39
CA GLN A 2 33.14 -35.70 23.79
C GLN A 2 32.11 -35.87 22.66
N LEU A 3 31.04 -35.12 22.74
CA LEU A 3 30.06 -34.98 21.62
C LEU A 3 30.68 -34.02 20.60
N GLU A 4 31.10 -34.59 19.46
CA GLU A 4 31.47 -33.80 18.30
C GLU A 4 30.23 -32.99 17.77
N PRO A 5 30.38 -31.74 17.35
CA PRO A 5 29.32 -31.01 16.74
C PRO A 5 29.13 -31.53 15.30
N THR A 6 28.03 -32.22 15.05
CA THR A 6 27.60 -32.59 13.69
C THR A 6 27.13 -31.32 12.93
N ASP A 7 28.12 -30.58 12.40
CA ASP A 7 27.87 -29.52 11.42
C ASP A 7 27.92 -30.14 10.00
N SER A 8 26.92 -30.93 9.67
CA SER A 8 26.68 -31.38 8.30
C SER A 8 25.56 -30.55 7.68
N ARG A 9 25.80 -29.26 7.45
CA ARG A 9 24.99 -28.51 6.50
C ARG A 9 25.19 -29.13 5.13
N ARG A 10 24.20 -29.87 4.65
CA ARG A 10 24.19 -30.43 3.29
C ARG A 10 24.39 -29.27 2.31
N SER A 11 25.54 -29.27 1.62
CA SER A 11 25.80 -28.37 0.50
C SER A 11 24.87 -28.74 -0.65
N TRP A 12 23.77 -28.03 -0.78
CA TRP A 12 22.91 -28.22 -1.95
C TRP A 12 23.56 -27.58 -3.18
N PRO A 13 23.56 -28.25 -4.34
CA PRO A 13 24.03 -27.64 -5.57
C PRO A 13 23.14 -26.44 -5.94
N SER A 14 23.73 -25.38 -6.45
CA SER A 14 22.98 -24.21 -6.92
C SER A 14 21.96 -24.60 -7.99
N PRO A 15 20.71 -24.06 -7.95
CA PRO A 15 19.71 -24.34 -8.95
C PRO A 15 20.18 -23.98 -10.34
N THR A 16 19.96 -24.87 -11.30
CA THR A 16 20.23 -24.60 -12.71
C THR A 16 19.27 -23.53 -13.25
N THR A 17 19.65 -22.89 -14.35
CA THR A 17 18.76 -21.93 -15.03
C THR A 17 17.44 -22.59 -15.45
N ALA A 18 17.45 -23.85 -15.84
CA ALA A 18 16.25 -24.60 -16.22
C ALA A 18 15.31 -24.82 -15.02
N GLU A 19 15.84 -25.23 -13.86
CA GLU A 19 15.07 -25.37 -12.61
C GLU A 19 14.47 -24.03 -12.18
N ILE A 20 15.23 -22.93 -12.26
CA ILE A 20 14.74 -21.59 -11.92
C ILE A 20 13.57 -21.19 -12.82
N ILE A 21 13.72 -21.37 -14.14
CA ILE A 21 12.66 -21.03 -15.10
C ILE A 21 11.43 -21.92 -14.90
N HIS A 22 11.63 -23.21 -14.63
CA HIS A 22 10.55 -24.15 -14.37
C HIS A 22 9.73 -23.71 -13.16
N VAL A 23 10.38 -23.46 -12.01
CA VAL A 23 9.72 -22.95 -10.81
C VAL A 23 8.97 -21.63 -11.09
N TRP A 24 9.58 -20.69 -11.80
CA TRP A 24 8.94 -19.40 -12.10
C TRP A 24 7.70 -19.53 -13.00
N ARG A 25 7.67 -20.48 -13.92
CA ARG A 25 6.53 -20.76 -14.79
C ARG A 25 5.40 -21.46 -14.05
N ASP A 26 5.71 -22.48 -13.29
CA ASP A 26 4.72 -23.26 -12.55
C ASP A 26 3.98 -22.40 -11.53
N ASP A 27 4.71 -21.56 -10.81
CA ASP A 27 4.15 -20.73 -9.77
C ASP A 27 3.78 -19.31 -10.23
N ARG A 28 3.97 -18.98 -11.50
CA ARG A 28 3.70 -17.66 -12.10
C ARG A 28 4.34 -16.49 -11.33
N SER A 29 5.45 -16.74 -10.64
CA SER A 29 6.08 -15.75 -9.75
C SER A 29 6.81 -14.65 -10.50
N VAL A 30 7.39 -14.97 -11.64
CA VAL A 30 8.14 -14.04 -12.48
C VAL A 30 7.53 -14.00 -13.89
N LYS A 31 7.31 -12.81 -14.42
CA LYS A 31 6.87 -12.62 -15.81
C LYS A 31 8.00 -12.94 -16.77
N ASP A 32 7.71 -13.50 -17.94
CA ASP A 32 8.71 -13.79 -18.98
C ASP A 32 9.55 -12.57 -19.34
N SER A 33 8.93 -11.38 -19.42
CA SER A 33 9.63 -10.11 -19.66
C SER A 33 10.64 -9.72 -18.57
N SER A 34 10.49 -10.25 -17.35
CA SER A 34 11.38 -9.99 -16.21
C SER A 34 12.41 -11.11 -16.01
N ALA A 35 12.12 -12.32 -16.52
CA ALA A 35 12.93 -13.51 -16.30
C ALA A 35 14.38 -13.32 -16.77
N CYS A 36 14.58 -12.80 -17.99
CA CYS A 36 15.93 -12.53 -18.52
C CYS A 36 16.70 -11.52 -17.66
N VAL A 37 16.02 -10.50 -17.14
CA VAL A 37 16.64 -9.49 -16.25
C VAL A 37 17.06 -10.13 -14.93
N TYR A 38 16.20 -10.94 -14.33
CA TYR A 38 16.50 -11.60 -13.05
C TYR A 38 17.56 -12.67 -13.19
N LEU A 39 17.56 -13.48 -14.25
CA LEU A 39 18.62 -14.45 -14.51
C LEU A 39 20.00 -13.78 -14.64
N ARG A 40 20.06 -12.64 -15.32
CA ARG A 40 21.30 -11.84 -15.42
C ARG A 40 21.78 -11.35 -14.05
N TRP A 41 20.87 -10.92 -13.19
CA TRP A 41 21.21 -10.49 -11.84
C TRP A 41 21.60 -11.66 -10.93
N ILE A 42 20.98 -12.83 -11.09
CA ILE A 42 21.38 -14.06 -10.40
C ILE A 42 22.80 -14.46 -10.80
N GLY A 43 23.13 -14.42 -12.09
CA GLY A 43 24.49 -14.69 -12.56
C GLY A 43 25.53 -13.74 -11.94
N ARG A 44 25.22 -12.44 -11.86
CA ARG A 44 26.10 -11.44 -11.21
C ARG A 44 26.23 -11.66 -9.70
N PHE A 45 25.15 -12.08 -9.04
CA PHE A 45 25.18 -12.41 -7.62
C PHE A 45 26.02 -13.65 -7.34
N ARG A 46 25.95 -14.67 -8.18
CA ARG A 46 26.80 -15.86 -8.11
C ARG A 46 28.27 -15.52 -8.28
N ALA A 47 28.60 -14.73 -9.31
CA ALA A 47 29.96 -14.23 -9.51
C ALA A 47 30.48 -13.43 -8.31
N TYR A 48 29.60 -12.62 -7.68
CA TYR A 48 29.93 -11.90 -6.44
C TYR A 48 30.25 -12.89 -5.30
N CYS A 49 29.42 -13.91 -5.08
CA CYS A 49 29.67 -14.90 -4.03
C CYS A 49 30.98 -15.65 -4.29
N GLU A 50 31.23 -16.09 -5.52
CA GLU A 50 32.45 -16.79 -5.91
C GLU A 50 33.70 -15.92 -5.69
N GLN A 51 33.67 -14.65 -6.16
CA GLN A 51 34.79 -13.70 -6.00
C GLN A 51 35.15 -13.43 -4.54
N HIS A 52 34.18 -13.53 -3.63
CA HIS A 52 34.39 -13.23 -2.19
C HIS A 52 34.47 -14.50 -1.34
N GLY A 53 34.49 -15.69 -1.96
CA GLY A 53 34.52 -16.98 -1.24
C GLY A 53 33.29 -17.22 -0.35
N LEU A 54 32.12 -16.65 -0.74
CA LEU A 54 30.88 -16.76 0.00
C LEU A 54 30.05 -17.94 -0.50
N ASN A 55 29.43 -18.66 0.42
CA ASN A 55 28.49 -19.72 0.06
C ASN A 55 27.16 -19.11 -0.39
N GLU A 56 26.71 -19.37 -1.64
CA GLU A 56 25.48 -18.77 -2.21
C GLU A 56 24.24 -18.93 -1.33
N PRO A 57 23.89 -20.14 -0.82
CA PRO A 57 22.72 -20.32 0.04
C PRO A 57 22.71 -19.40 1.28
N ASP A 58 23.85 -19.23 1.95
CA ASP A 58 23.96 -18.43 3.17
C ASP A 58 23.76 -16.94 2.92
N GLN A 59 24.00 -16.47 1.69
CA GLN A 59 23.84 -15.09 1.27
C GLN A 59 22.42 -14.76 0.78
N LEU A 60 21.52 -15.74 0.69
CA LEU A 60 20.15 -15.57 0.25
C LEU A 60 19.27 -14.91 1.34
N THR A 61 19.69 -13.77 1.83
CA THR A 61 19.02 -12.94 2.84
C THR A 61 18.82 -11.52 2.32
N LEU A 62 17.95 -10.75 3.00
CA LEU A 62 17.79 -9.33 2.68
C LEU A 62 19.10 -8.55 2.86
N ASP A 63 19.91 -8.88 3.84
CA ASP A 63 21.17 -8.20 4.12
C ASP A 63 22.25 -8.65 3.13
N GLY A 64 22.35 -9.93 2.77
CA GLY A 64 23.20 -10.41 1.69
C GLY A 64 22.90 -9.72 0.36
N ALA A 65 21.61 -9.60 0.01
CA ALA A 65 21.18 -8.87 -1.18
C ALA A 65 21.55 -7.36 -1.13
N ARG A 66 21.50 -6.75 0.06
CA ARG A 66 21.92 -5.34 0.25
C ARG A 66 23.43 -5.17 0.11
N HIS A 67 24.22 -6.08 0.67
CA HIS A 67 25.67 -6.07 0.55
C HIS A 67 26.10 -6.25 -0.90
N PHE A 68 25.52 -7.20 -1.62
CA PHE A 68 25.74 -7.38 -3.06
C PHE A 68 25.43 -6.10 -3.85
N VAL A 69 24.26 -5.50 -3.67
CA VAL A 69 23.87 -4.27 -4.38
C VAL A 69 24.79 -3.11 -4.02
N HIS A 70 25.22 -3.00 -2.76
CA HIS A 70 26.15 -1.95 -2.33
C HIS A 70 27.52 -2.12 -2.97
N TRP A 71 28.07 -3.34 -2.96
CA TRP A 71 29.32 -3.69 -3.61
C TRP A 71 29.27 -3.40 -5.13
N TYR A 72 28.20 -3.82 -5.81
CA TYR A 72 28.03 -3.62 -7.24
C TYR A 72 27.94 -2.13 -7.62
N ARG A 73 27.30 -1.32 -6.78
CA ARG A 73 27.22 0.13 -6.96
C ARG A 73 28.57 0.86 -6.88
N ARG A 74 29.52 0.32 -6.16
CA ARG A 74 30.86 0.90 -6.08
C ARG A 74 31.65 0.76 -7.37
N GLN A 75 31.30 -0.21 -8.18
CA GLN A 75 32.01 -0.53 -9.41
C GLN A 75 31.27 -0.10 -10.67
N HIS A 76 29.96 0.10 -10.56
CA HIS A 76 29.08 0.43 -11.68
C HIS A 76 28.07 1.49 -11.29
N ASP A 77 27.80 2.41 -12.21
CA ASP A 77 26.69 3.37 -12.03
C ASP A 77 25.35 2.62 -12.13
N LEU A 78 24.73 2.39 -10.98
CA LEU A 78 23.51 1.60 -10.85
C LEU A 78 22.33 2.48 -10.45
N GLY A 79 21.43 2.73 -11.38
CA GLY A 79 20.18 3.45 -11.13
C GLY A 79 19.27 2.73 -10.12
N PRO A 80 18.31 3.47 -9.49
CA PRO A 80 17.41 2.92 -8.46
C PRO A 80 16.61 1.69 -8.91
N GLY A 81 16.12 1.69 -10.16
CA GLY A 81 15.35 0.59 -10.74
C GLY A 81 16.18 -0.69 -10.90
N ALA A 82 17.41 -0.56 -11.37
CA ALA A 82 18.31 -1.71 -11.52
C ALA A 82 18.70 -2.30 -10.16
N ALA A 83 18.93 -1.45 -9.14
CA ALA A 83 19.17 -1.90 -7.76
C ALA A 83 17.96 -2.63 -7.14
N ALA A 84 16.74 -2.20 -7.48
CA ALA A 84 15.52 -2.90 -7.06
C ALA A 84 15.42 -4.28 -7.74
N ASN A 85 15.69 -4.36 -9.05
CA ASN A 85 15.70 -5.62 -9.79
C ASN A 85 16.75 -6.59 -9.25
N ALA A 86 17.95 -6.13 -8.90
CA ALA A 86 18.99 -6.96 -8.31
C ALA A 86 18.53 -7.60 -6.98
N ARG A 87 17.95 -6.79 -6.07
CA ARG A 87 17.41 -7.32 -4.80
C ARG A 87 16.26 -8.31 -5.02
N THR A 88 15.38 -8.00 -5.97
CA THR A 88 14.26 -8.90 -6.31
C THR A 88 14.78 -10.21 -6.88
N ALA A 89 15.79 -10.19 -7.71
CA ALA A 89 16.40 -11.40 -8.29
C ALA A 89 16.99 -12.31 -7.20
N VAL A 90 17.70 -11.75 -6.21
CA VAL A 90 18.23 -12.55 -5.07
C VAL A 90 17.08 -13.10 -4.21
N TYR A 91 16.01 -12.33 -4.01
CA TYR A 91 14.80 -12.83 -3.32
C TYR A 91 14.13 -13.98 -4.08
N GLU A 92 13.98 -13.85 -5.39
CA GLU A 92 13.39 -14.89 -6.21
C GLU A 92 14.28 -16.16 -6.23
N LEU A 93 15.61 -16.01 -6.16
CA LEU A 93 16.51 -17.15 -6.01
C LEU A 93 16.33 -17.83 -4.64
N ASN A 94 16.26 -17.09 -3.53
CA ASN A 94 15.93 -17.64 -2.22
C ASN A 94 14.63 -18.46 -2.29
N ARG A 95 13.62 -17.92 -2.94
CA ARG A 95 12.33 -18.57 -3.10
C ARG A 95 12.40 -19.86 -3.92
N VAL A 96 13.20 -19.87 -5.00
CA VAL A 96 13.44 -21.08 -5.79
C VAL A 96 14.05 -22.18 -4.94
N TYR A 97 15.05 -21.87 -4.12
CA TYR A 97 15.62 -22.82 -3.17
C TYR A 97 14.56 -23.41 -2.23
N CYS A 98 13.68 -22.55 -1.66
CA CYS A 98 12.59 -23.01 -0.80
C CYS A 98 11.61 -23.94 -1.54
N VAL A 99 11.24 -23.62 -2.77
CA VAL A 99 10.33 -24.46 -3.58
C VAL A 99 10.94 -25.81 -3.91
N LEU A 100 12.26 -25.84 -4.16
CA LEU A 100 13.01 -27.08 -4.40
C LEU A 100 13.30 -27.89 -3.12
N GLY A 101 12.78 -27.46 -1.95
CA GLY A 101 13.02 -28.12 -0.66
C GLY A 101 14.45 -28.00 -0.15
N ARG A 102 15.22 -27.02 -0.63
CA ARG A 102 16.60 -26.78 -0.23
C ARG A 102 16.61 -25.77 0.93
N ASP A 103 17.36 -26.07 1.98
CA ASP A 103 17.43 -25.22 3.18
C ASP A 103 18.21 -23.93 2.90
N VAL A 104 17.59 -22.79 3.22
CA VAL A 104 18.17 -21.45 3.08
C VAL A 104 17.76 -20.57 4.26
N PRO A 105 18.58 -19.57 4.63
CA PRO A 105 18.24 -18.65 5.70
C PRO A 105 16.92 -17.90 5.46
N THR A 106 16.25 -17.53 6.56
CA THR A 106 15.06 -16.69 6.48
C THR A 106 15.40 -15.35 5.82
N TRP A 107 14.63 -14.95 4.81
CA TRP A 107 14.88 -13.72 4.04
C TRP A 107 15.02 -12.46 4.90
N ARG A 108 14.29 -12.38 6.01
CA ARG A 108 14.37 -11.26 6.97
C ARG A 108 14.75 -11.77 8.33
N VAL A 109 15.86 -11.26 8.86
CA VAL A 109 16.21 -11.45 10.28
C VAL A 109 15.34 -10.54 11.14
N ALA A 110 14.84 -11.05 12.27
CA ALA A 110 14.08 -10.25 13.23
C ALA A 110 14.95 -9.08 13.75
N PRO A 111 14.39 -7.87 13.93
CA PRO A 111 15.16 -6.72 14.37
C PRO A 111 15.71 -6.92 15.79
N ALA A 112 16.99 -6.59 15.95
CA ALA A 112 17.68 -6.66 17.24
C ALA A 112 17.11 -5.68 18.29
N ALA A 113 17.38 -5.97 19.56
CA ALA A 113 16.79 -5.36 20.76
C ALA A 113 16.83 -3.81 20.81
N SER A 114 15.83 -3.28 21.52
CA SER A 114 15.32 -1.92 21.49
C SER A 114 16.18 -0.83 22.14
N SER A 115 16.45 0.26 21.42
CA SER A 115 16.97 1.53 21.97
C SER A 115 15.92 2.26 22.83
N PRO A 116 16.30 3.24 23.70
CA PRO A 116 15.37 4.05 24.50
C PRO A 116 14.31 4.78 23.64
N ALA A 117 14.64 5.16 22.42
CA ALA A 117 13.68 5.68 21.43
C ALA A 117 12.62 4.63 21.04
N THR A 118 13.00 3.36 21.01
CA THR A 118 12.07 2.25 20.74
C THR A 118 11.13 2.00 21.93
N ALA A 119 11.59 2.18 23.17
CA ALA A 119 10.77 2.02 24.36
C ALA A 119 9.65 3.06 24.45
N VAL A 120 9.93 4.34 24.18
CA VAL A 120 8.91 5.40 24.18
C VAL A 120 7.93 5.25 23.02
N LEU A 121 8.40 4.82 21.85
CA LEU A 121 7.51 4.53 20.71
C LEU A 121 6.60 3.34 20.99
N ARG A 122 7.08 2.32 21.69
CA ARG A 122 6.26 1.19 22.12
C ARG A 122 5.18 1.62 23.10
N ALA A 123 5.52 2.40 24.12
CA ALA A 123 4.56 2.94 25.07
C ALA A 123 3.53 3.85 24.37
N TYR A 124 3.96 4.66 23.41
CA TYR A 124 3.06 5.49 22.61
C TYR A 124 2.11 4.66 21.73
N ARG A 125 2.62 3.59 21.12
CA ARG A 125 1.79 2.61 20.38
C ARG A 125 0.70 2.03 21.29
N ASP A 126 1.10 1.57 22.47
CA ASP A 126 0.18 0.93 23.42
C ASP A 126 -0.89 1.93 23.89
N HIS A 127 -0.51 3.18 24.14
CA HIS A 127 -1.44 4.27 24.44
C HIS A 127 -2.43 4.52 23.27
N LEU A 128 -1.95 4.57 22.02
CA LEU A 128 -2.83 4.78 20.86
C LEU A 128 -3.83 3.64 20.69
N VAL A 129 -3.43 2.40 20.98
CA VAL A 129 -4.30 1.22 20.85
C VAL A 129 -5.26 1.14 22.04
N ALA A 130 -4.73 1.12 23.28
CA ALA A 130 -5.52 0.84 24.47
C ALA A 130 -6.44 2.00 24.87
N HIS A 131 -5.94 3.25 24.84
CA HIS A 131 -6.71 4.40 25.31
C HIS A 131 -7.51 5.11 24.20
N ARG A 132 -7.06 5.01 22.95
CA ARG A 132 -7.69 5.74 21.84
C ARG A 132 -8.38 4.84 20.80
N GLY A 133 -8.27 3.53 20.90
CA GLY A 133 -8.84 2.62 19.92
C GLY A 133 -8.41 2.94 18.48
N SER A 134 -7.19 3.45 18.29
CA SER A 134 -6.76 3.94 16.98
C SER A 134 -6.57 2.79 15.99
N PRO A 135 -7.07 2.90 14.74
CA PRO A 135 -6.87 1.88 13.72
C PRO A 135 -5.38 1.59 13.46
N PRO A 136 -5.00 0.35 13.10
CA PRO A 136 -3.60 -0.04 12.86
C PRO A 136 -2.85 0.85 11.88
N THR A 137 -3.52 1.30 10.81
CA THR A 137 -2.95 2.21 9.80
C THR A 137 -2.63 3.59 10.38
N THR A 138 -3.49 4.11 11.27
CA THR A 138 -3.26 5.38 11.98
C THR A 138 -2.11 5.25 12.97
N VAL A 139 -2.06 4.14 13.70
CA VAL A 139 -0.96 3.84 14.63
C VAL A 139 0.36 3.78 13.87
N HIS A 140 0.43 3.01 12.78
CA HIS A 140 1.62 2.90 11.95
C HIS A 140 2.09 4.25 11.40
N LYS A 141 1.17 5.06 10.85
CA LYS A 141 1.47 6.41 10.35
C LYS A 141 2.07 7.30 11.43
N LYS A 142 1.43 7.37 12.61
CA LYS A 142 1.91 8.19 13.72
C LYS A 142 3.28 7.72 14.24
N LEU A 143 3.49 6.43 14.40
CA LEU A 143 4.79 5.88 14.83
C LEU A 143 5.90 6.19 13.82
N THR A 144 5.61 6.13 12.52
CA THR A 144 6.57 6.49 11.46
C THR A 144 6.95 7.97 11.56
N HIS A 145 5.96 8.86 11.69
CA HIS A 145 6.22 10.31 11.83
C HIS A 145 7.05 10.61 13.09
N ILE A 146 6.70 10.00 14.22
CA ILE A 146 7.44 10.21 15.48
C ILE A 146 8.83 9.58 15.40
N GLY A 147 8.99 8.44 14.73
CA GLY A 147 10.30 7.86 14.47
C GLY A 147 11.24 8.81 13.73
N TYR A 148 10.76 9.50 12.68
CA TYR A 148 11.53 10.53 11.97
C TYR A 148 11.84 11.74 12.87
N PHE A 149 10.88 12.18 13.68
CA PHE A 149 11.10 13.27 14.62
C PHE A 149 12.14 12.93 15.69
N LEU A 150 12.08 11.74 16.31
CA LEU A 150 13.07 11.30 17.27
C LEU A 150 14.48 11.14 16.65
N ALA A 151 14.55 10.72 15.39
CA ALA A 151 15.82 10.68 14.66
C ALA A 151 16.38 12.09 14.39
N HIS A 152 15.53 13.08 14.15
CA HIS A 152 15.93 14.48 14.04
C HIS A 152 16.46 15.02 15.36
N LEU A 153 15.72 14.85 16.46
CA LEU A 153 16.16 15.26 17.80
C LEU A 153 17.55 14.70 18.13
N ARG A 154 17.77 13.40 17.87
CA ARG A 154 19.08 12.78 18.11
C ARG A 154 20.20 13.43 17.30
N LYS A 155 19.96 13.84 16.05
CA LYS A 155 20.94 14.56 15.24
C LYS A 155 21.27 15.95 15.80
N CYS A 156 20.31 16.57 16.48
CA CYS A 156 20.50 17.85 17.17
C CYS A 156 21.07 17.71 18.60
N GLY A 157 21.42 16.50 19.03
CA GLY A 157 21.90 16.24 20.40
C GLY A 157 20.80 16.20 21.46
N HIS A 158 19.54 16.22 21.07
CA HIS A 158 18.38 16.24 21.95
C HIS A 158 17.69 14.87 22.02
N THR A 159 16.87 14.72 23.05
CA THR A 159 16.01 13.56 23.26
C THR A 159 14.56 14.03 23.40
N TRP A 160 13.60 13.10 23.41
CA TRP A 160 12.21 13.43 23.69
C TRP A 160 11.98 14.03 25.12
N ARG A 161 12.92 13.84 26.05
CA ARG A 161 12.89 14.43 27.40
C ARG A 161 13.36 15.89 27.42
N SER A 162 14.33 16.22 26.58
CA SER A 162 14.93 17.56 26.47
C SER A 162 14.38 18.39 25.32
N MET A 163 13.45 17.84 24.52
CA MET A 163 12.90 18.54 23.36
C MET A 163 12.22 19.86 23.74
N THR A 164 12.40 20.85 22.87
CA THR A 164 11.82 22.19 22.98
C THR A 164 10.85 22.46 21.84
N LEU A 165 10.10 23.57 21.93
CA LEU A 165 9.28 24.03 20.81
C LEU A 165 10.12 24.37 19.58
N ALA A 166 11.30 24.96 19.78
CA ALA A 166 12.24 25.26 18.69
C ALA A 166 12.67 24.01 17.89
N ASP A 167 12.85 22.88 18.58
CA ASP A 167 13.17 21.60 17.90
C ASP A 167 12.00 21.12 17.01
N ILE A 168 10.78 21.29 17.51
CA ILE A 168 9.56 20.92 16.76
C ILE A 168 9.43 21.81 15.53
N ASP A 169 9.61 23.12 15.69
CA ASP A 169 9.50 24.09 14.59
C ASP A 169 10.58 23.85 13.54
N ALA A 170 11.83 23.67 13.96
CA ALA A 170 12.94 23.35 13.04
C ALA A 170 12.68 22.08 12.23
N PHE A 171 12.13 21.04 12.88
CA PHE A 171 11.75 19.80 12.19
C PHE A 171 10.61 20.03 11.19
N LEU A 172 9.54 20.75 11.57
CA LEU A 172 8.40 21.02 10.69
C LEU A 172 8.78 21.93 9.52
N VAL A 173 9.66 22.92 9.71
CA VAL A 173 10.24 23.72 8.63
C VAL A 173 11.05 22.82 7.67
N GLY A 174 11.83 21.87 8.19
CA GLY A 174 12.52 20.90 7.36
C GLY A 174 11.56 20.00 6.58
N CYS A 175 10.43 19.63 7.18
CA CYS A 175 9.37 18.86 6.53
C CYS A 175 8.67 19.65 5.43
N SER A 176 8.36 20.94 5.65
CA SER A 176 7.64 21.77 4.66
C SER A 176 8.41 21.98 3.36
N ARG A 177 9.74 21.89 3.40
CA ARG A 177 10.60 21.93 2.20
C ARG A 177 10.60 20.63 1.39
N ARG A 178 10.19 19.51 1.98
CA ARG A 178 10.29 18.15 1.40
C ARG A 178 8.94 17.52 1.08
N TYR A 179 7.92 17.91 1.78
CA TYR A 179 6.58 17.31 1.70
C TYR A 179 5.51 18.33 1.37
N ALA A 180 4.42 17.85 0.78
CA ALA A 180 3.24 18.67 0.57
C ALA A 180 2.66 19.20 1.90
N ARG A 181 1.97 20.33 1.85
CA ARG A 181 1.34 21.01 2.99
C ARG A 181 0.46 20.07 3.83
N THR A 182 -0.34 19.21 3.17
CA THR A 182 -1.17 18.20 3.82
C THR A 182 -0.36 17.18 4.62
N THR A 183 0.77 16.70 4.08
CA THR A 183 1.65 15.76 4.76
C THR A 183 2.34 16.42 5.97
N THR A 184 2.79 17.66 5.82
CA THR A 184 3.38 18.41 6.93
C THR A 184 2.37 18.65 8.06
N ALA A 185 1.12 18.97 7.75
CA ALA A 185 0.06 19.11 8.74
C ALA A 185 -0.25 17.76 9.44
N ASP A 186 -0.24 16.66 8.73
CA ASP A 186 -0.37 15.30 9.30
C ASP A 186 0.78 14.96 10.26
N ILE A 187 2.01 15.36 9.92
CA ILE A 187 3.20 15.21 10.78
C ILE A 187 3.04 16.06 12.04
N ALA A 188 2.66 17.33 11.91
CA ALA A 188 2.39 18.22 13.06
C ALA A 188 1.29 17.64 13.97
N GLY A 189 0.21 17.09 13.40
CA GLY A 189 -0.84 16.39 14.15
C GLY A 189 -0.33 15.15 14.90
N SER A 190 0.66 14.44 14.34
CA SER A 190 1.30 13.30 15.01
C SER A 190 2.18 13.76 16.17
N ILE A 191 2.94 14.84 16.01
CA ILE A 191 3.76 15.45 17.08
C ILE A 191 2.88 15.96 18.20
N ARG A 192 1.79 16.66 17.90
CA ARG A 192 0.78 17.08 18.89
C ARG A 192 0.25 15.89 19.71
N SER A 193 -0.12 14.82 19.03
CA SER A 193 -0.62 13.60 19.67
C SER A 193 0.43 12.95 20.58
N PHE A 194 1.69 12.94 20.17
CA PHE A 194 2.81 12.39 20.94
C PHE A 194 3.12 13.28 22.17
N SER A 195 3.14 14.60 22.01
CA SER A 195 3.34 15.56 23.11
C SER A 195 2.26 15.43 24.19
N ARG A 196 0.98 15.28 23.79
CA ARG A 196 -0.12 15.00 24.71
C ARG A 196 0.04 13.68 25.45
N PHE A 197 0.52 12.64 24.76
CA PHE A 197 0.84 11.36 25.39
C PHE A 197 1.97 11.51 26.43
N LEU A 198 3.04 12.24 26.12
CA LEU A 198 4.14 12.45 27.06
C LEU A 198 3.68 13.19 28.34
N LEU A 199 2.84 14.21 28.17
CA LEU A 199 2.23 14.95 29.30
C LEU A 199 1.32 14.02 30.11
N ALA A 200 0.35 13.38 29.47
CA ALA A 200 -0.65 12.54 30.14
C ALA A 200 -0.03 11.31 30.87
N SER A 201 1.11 10.83 30.39
CA SER A 201 1.83 9.72 31.01
C SER A 201 2.89 10.16 32.03
N GLY A 202 2.95 11.44 32.41
CA GLY A 202 3.92 11.98 33.34
C GLY A 202 5.38 11.94 32.86
N ARG A 203 5.60 11.69 31.56
CA ARG A 203 6.94 11.60 30.98
C ARG A 203 7.55 12.96 30.64
N SER A 204 6.73 13.98 30.47
CA SER A 204 7.14 15.38 30.29
C SER A 204 6.24 16.30 31.13
N PRO A 205 6.81 17.24 31.88
CA PRO A 205 6.02 18.22 32.62
C PRO A 205 5.48 19.34 31.76
N ARG A 206 5.93 19.45 30.50
CA ARG A 206 5.60 20.56 29.59
C ARG A 206 4.50 20.16 28.61
N ASN A 207 3.48 21.02 28.49
CA ASN A 207 2.49 20.90 27.42
C ASN A 207 2.99 21.61 26.16
N LEU A 208 3.71 20.88 25.30
CA LEU A 208 4.15 21.41 24.01
C LEU A 208 3.10 21.23 22.90
N ALA A 209 2.05 20.43 23.16
CA ALA A 209 1.10 20.05 22.12
C ALA A 209 0.32 21.25 21.56
N ASP A 210 -0.07 22.17 22.41
CA ASP A 210 -0.95 23.29 22.04
C ASP A 210 -0.18 24.39 21.28
N SER A 211 1.15 24.43 21.43
CA SER A 211 2.03 25.36 20.73
C SER A 211 2.50 24.85 19.36
N VAL A 212 2.20 23.59 18.99
CA VAL A 212 2.59 23.05 17.67
C VAL A 212 1.74 23.68 16.58
N ILE A 213 2.34 24.47 15.73
CA ILE A 213 1.66 25.10 14.58
C ILE A 213 1.68 24.13 13.38
N ALA A 214 0.51 23.97 12.76
CA ALA A 214 0.38 23.19 11.52
C ALA A 214 0.09 24.13 10.35
N PRO A 215 0.57 23.84 9.13
CA PRO A 215 0.20 24.60 7.96
C PRO A 215 -1.31 24.64 7.76
N VAL A 216 -1.84 25.80 7.45
CA VAL A 216 -3.25 25.96 7.09
C VAL A 216 -3.51 25.23 5.78
N GLN A 217 -4.58 24.45 5.74
CA GLN A 217 -5.05 23.76 4.55
C GLN A 217 -6.35 24.41 4.08
N PRO A 218 -6.34 25.17 2.98
CA PRO A 218 -7.58 25.65 2.40
C PRO A 218 -8.46 24.46 1.99
N LYS A 219 -9.69 24.43 2.46
CA LYS A 219 -10.64 23.30 2.29
C LYS A 219 -10.90 22.96 0.82
N TYR A 220 -10.57 23.87 -0.10
CA TYR A 220 -10.99 23.82 -1.49
C TYR A 220 -9.87 24.13 -2.50
N GLU A 221 -8.62 23.99 -2.08
CA GLU A 221 -7.43 24.32 -2.90
C GLU A 221 -7.28 23.39 -4.12
N HIS A 222 -7.82 22.18 -4.03
CA HIS A 222 -7.67 21.21 -5.11
C HIS A 222 -8.99 20.98 -5.83
N PRO A 223 -8.97 20.97 -7.19
CA PRO A 223 -10.13 20.57 -7.96
C PRO A 223 -10.51 19.12 -7.65
N HIS A 224 -11.75 18.80 -7.88
CA HIS A 224 -12.27 17.47 -7.68
C HIS A 224 -11.56 16.45 -8.60
N ARG A 225 -11.26 15.26 -8.07
CA ARG A 225 -10.44 14.26 -8.74
C ARG A 225 -11.29 13.10 -9.28
N ALA A 226 -12.40 13.41 -9.95
CA ALA A 226 -13.19 12.44 -10.68
C ALA A 226 -12.77 12.39 -12.15
N LEU A 227 -12.79 11.21 -12.75
CA LEU A 227 -12.71 11.05 -14.19
C LEU A 227 -14.11 11.24 -14.80
N PRO A 228 -14.22 11.81 -16.01
CA PRO A 228 -15.41 11.70 -16.84
C PRO A 228 -15.84 10.24 -16.97
N TRP A 229 -17.14 9.97 -17.07
CA TRP A 229 -17.64 8.59 -17.08
C TRP A 229 -17.16 7.80 -18.30
N GLU A 230 -16.99 8.45 -19.43
CA GLU A 230 -16.42 7.90 -20.66
C GLU A 230 -14.97 7.41 -20.43
N ASP A 231 -14.19 8.13 -19.61
CA ASP A 231 -12.84 7.75 -19.26
C ASP A 231 -12.83 6.53 -18.33
N VAL A 232 -13.79 6.44 -17.40
CA VAL A 232 -13.98 5.23 -16.58
C VAL A 232 -14.30 4.03 -17.45
N GLN A 233 -15.17 4.20 -18.44
CA GLN A 233 -15.50 3.14 -19.41
C GLN A 233 -14.27 2.74 -20.23
N ARG A 234 -13.50 3.70 -20.75
CA ARG A 234 -12.24 3.43 -21.48
C ARG A 234 -11.24 2.66 -20.61
N LEU A 235 -11.10 3.06 -19.34
CA LEU A 235 -10.23 2.36 -18.39
C LEU A 235 -10.66 0.91 -18.19
N LEU A 236 -11.95 0.64 -18.00
CA LEU A 236 -12.48 -0.71 -17.85
C LEU A 236 -12.29 -1.55 -19.14
N HIS A 237 -12.49 -0.97 -20.31
CA HIS A 237 -12.30 -1.65 -21.60
C HIS A 237 -10.83 -1.97 -21.88
N ALA A 238 -9.90 -1.15 -21.41
CA ALA A 238 -8.46 -1.36 -21.57
C ALA A 238 -7.89 -2.54 -20.75
N VAL A 239 -8.68 -3.12 -19.85
CA VAL A 239 -8.24 -4.26 -19.06
C VAL A 239 -8.24 -5.53 -19.92
N ASN A 240 -7.08 -6.11 -20.15
CA ASN A 240 -6.97 -7.41 -20.82
C ASN A 240 -7.50 -8.52 -19.90
N ARG A 241 -8.63 -9.12 -20.26
CA ARG A 241 -9.30 -10.18 -19.50
C ARG A 241 -8.89 -11.59 -19.93
N SER A 242 -7.88 -11.74 -20.78
CA SER A 242 -7.38 -13.04 -21.23
C SER A 242 -6.40 -13.65 -20.22
N ASP A 243 -5.92 -12.89 -19.22
CA ASP A 243 -5.01 -13.38 -18.20
C ASP A 243 -5.62 -13.29 -16.78
N PRO A 244 -5.16 -14.15 -15.86
CA PRO A 244 -5.67 -14.19 -14.48
C PRO A 244 -5.58 -12.84 -13.73
N CYS A 245 -4.52 -12.06 -13.96
CA CYS A 245 -4.37 -10.73 -13.36
C CYS A 245 -5.41 -9.76 -13.89
N GLY A 246 -5.66 -9.81 -15.20
CA GLY A 246 -6.65 -8.95 -15.84
C GLY A 246 -8.07 -9.26 -15.39
N LEU A 247 -8.44 -10.53 -15.22
CA LEU A 247 -9.72 -10.93 -14.65
C LEU A 247 -9.92 -10.35 -13.24
N ARG A 248 -8.90 -10.47 -12.39
CA ARG A 248 -8.90 -9.88 -11.05
C ARG A 248 -9.07 -8.37 -11.10
N ASP A 249 -8.25 -7.71 -11.89
CA ASP A 249 -8.21 -6.26 -11.96
C ASP A 249 -9.52 -5.70 -12.50
N TYR A 250 -10.09 -6.33 -13.53
CA TYR A 250 -11.38 -5.94 -14.08
C TYR A 250 -12.50 -6.04 -13.02
N ALA A 251 -12.57 -7.15 -12.30
CA ALA A 251 -13.56 -7.33 -11.24
C ALA A 251 -13.42 -6.26 -10.14
N MET A 252 -12.18 -5.98 -9.71
CA MET A 252 -11.90 -4.95 -8.70
C MET A 252 -12.30 -3.55 -9.19
N LEU A 253 -11.87 -3.15 -10.40
CA LEU A 253 -12.15 -1.83 -10.96
C LEU A 253 -13.64 -1.64 -11.24
N LEU A 254 -14.33 -2.69 -11.72
CA LEU A 254 -15.77 -2.67 -11.93
C LEU A 254 -16.52 -2.48 -10.60
N MET A 255 -16.17 -3.20 -9.53
CA MET A 255 -16.77 -3.01 -8.22
C MET A 255 -16.55 -1.59 -7.67
N MET A 256 -15.34 -1.06 -7.86
CA MET A 256 -15.01 0.29 -7.41
C MET A 256 -15.80 1.36 -8.18
N SER A 257 -15.97 1.22 -9.48
CA SER A 257 -16.72 2.17 -10.31
C SER A 257 -18.24 2.03 -10.11
N THR A 258 -18.73 0.83 -9.85
CA THR A 258 -20.18 0.56 -9.69
C THR A 258 -20.68 0.99 -8.31
N TYR A 259 -19.98 0.57 -7.24
CA TYR A 259 -20.44 0.79 -5.86
C TYR A 259 -19.71 1.95 -5.17
N GLY A 260 -18.74 2.56 -5.82
CA GLY A 260 -17.91 3.60 -5.20
C GLY A 260 -16.99 3.07 -4.10
N PHE A 261 -16.61 1.79 -4.14
CA PHE A 261 -15.73 1.22 -3.12
C PHE A 261 -14.36 1.89 -3.09
N GLY A 262 -13.90 2.18 -1.87
CA GLY A 262 -12.51 2.56 -1.64
C GLY A 262 -11.57 1.36 -1.75
N ALA A 263 -10.27 1.62 -1.98
CA ALA A 263 -9.28 0.56 -2.10
C ALA A 263 -9.27 -0.40 -0.89
N GLY A 264 -9.35 0.13 0.33
CA GLY A 264 -9.38 -0.71 1.54
C GLY A 264 -10.62 -1.58 1.63
N GLU A 265 -11.75 -1.11 1.10
CA GLU A 265 -13.00 -1.83 1.05
C GLU A 265 -12.92 -3.00 0.07
N VAL A 266 -12.46 -2.77 -1.16
CA VAL A 266 -12.39 -3.81 -2.19
C VAL A 266 -11.36 -4.89 -1.87
N ILE A 267 -10.18 -4.54 -1.33
CA ILE A 267 -9.16 -5.55 -0.96
C ILE A 267 -9.55 -6.34 0.29
N GLY A 268 -10.39 -5.78 1.15
CA GLY A 268 -10.88 -6.44 2.35
C GLY A 268 -11.98 -7.46 2.12
N LEU A 269 -12.60 -7.49 0.92
CA LEU A 269 -13.67 -8.43 0.59
C LEU A 269 -13.22 -9.88 0.72
N ARG A 270 -14.13 -10.69 1.22
CA ARG A 270 -13.97 -12.13 1.40
C ARG A 270 -14.94 -12.92 0.52
N LEU A 271 -14.66 -14.18 0.31
CA LEU A 271 -15.57 -15.08 -0.42
C LEU A 271 -16.94 -15.18 0.27
N ASP A 272 -16.96 -15.12 1.60
CA ASP A 272 -18.16 -15.21 2.43
C ASP A 272 -19.02 -13.94 2.39
N ASP A 273 -18.50 -12.83 1.85
CA ASP A 273 -19.24 -11.58 1.71
C ASP A 273 -20.20 -11.60 0.52
N ILE A 274 -20.09 -12.60 -0.36
CA ILE A 274 -20.94 -12.75 -1.54
C ILE A 274 -21.98 -13.86 -1.29
N ASN A 275 -23.23 -13.47 -1.25
CA ASN A 275 -24.33 -14.42 -1.24
C ASN A 275 -24.91 -14.55 -2.66
N TRP A 276 -24.52 -15.62 -3.35
CA TRP A 276 -24.90 -15.87 -4.74
C TRP A 276 -26.40 -16.17 -4.90
N SER A 277 -26.99 -16.89 -3.95
CA SER A 277 -28.41 -17.27 -4.00
C SER A 277 -29.34 -16.08 -3.74
N ALA A 278 -28.96 -15.21 -2.80
CA ALA A 278 -29.70 -13.99 -2.49
C ALA A 278 -29.32 -12.82 -3.40
N ALA A 279 -28.34 -12.99 -4.30
CA ALA A 279 -27.76 -11.93 -5.13
C ALA A 279 -27.38 -10.69 -4.32
N THR A 280 -26.66 -10.87 -3.21
CA THR A 280 -26.25 -9.77 -2.33
C THR A 280 -24.74 -9.79 -2.06
N LEU A 281 -24.21 -8.62 -1.78
CA LEU A 281 -22.82 -8.38 -1.40
C LEU A 281 -22.77 -7.66 -0.06
N ARG A 282 -22.18 -8.29 0.95
CA ARG A 282 -21.92 -7.68 2.25
C ARG A 282 -20.62 -6.90 2.22
N MET A 283 -20.63 -5.68 2.74
CA MET A 283 -19.45 -4.82 2.85
C MET A 283 -19.25 -4.38 4.29
N ILE A 284 -18.02 -4.50 4.79
CA ILE A 284 -17.61 -3.96 6.09
C ILE A 284 -16.64 -2.80 5.86
N ARG A 285 -16.95 -1.63 6.39
CA ARG A 285 -16.10 -0.45 6.27
C ARG A 285 -14.90 -0.54 7.23
N PRO A 286 -13.66 -0.55 6.73
CA PRO A 286 -12.49 -0.73 7.60
C PRO A 286 -12.30 0.39 8.64
N LYS A 287 -12.82 1.61 8.37
CA LYS A 287 -12.68 2.76 9.27
C LYS A 287 -13.72 2.82 10.38
N THR A 288 -14.89 2.27 10.16
CA THR A 288 -16.05 2.41 11.08
C THR A 288 -16.50 1.08 11.66
N GLY A 289 -16.14 -0.05 11.04
CA GLY A 289 -16.67 -1.36 11.37
C GLY A 289 -18.12 -1.55 10.92
N THR A 290 -18.75 -0.56 10.30
CA THR A 290 -20.16 -0.63 9.86
C THR A 290 -20.27 -1.61 8.71
N ALA A 291 -21.16 -2.58 8.86
CA ALA A 291 -21.54 -3.52 7.81
C ALA A 291 -22.83 -3.05 7.12
N PHE A 292 -22.88 -3.21 5.81
CA PHE A 292 -24.08 -2.98 5.01
C PHE A 292 -24.15 -3.99 3.86
N THR A 293 -25.34 -4.21 3.33
CA THR A 293 -25.59 -5.16 2.25
C THR A 293 -26.05 -4.42 1.01
N LEU A 294 -25.44 -4.74 -0.12
CA LEU A 294 -25.75 -4.18 -1.43
C LEU A 294 -26.29 -5.27 -2.36
N PRO A 295 -27.12 -4.94 -3.36
CA PRO A 295 -27.46 -5.89 -4.41
C PRO A 295 -26.20 -6.25 -5.21
N LEU A 296 -26.00 -7.53 -5.48
CA LEU A 296 -24.94 -8.03 -6.37
C LEU A 296 -25.44 -7.89 -7.82
N LEU A 297 -25.02 -6.80 -8.48
CA LEU A 297 -25.45 -6.52 -9.85
C LEU A 297 -24.92 -7.57 -10.84
N PRO A 298 -25.70 -7.96 -11.88
CA PRO A 298 -25.33 -9.05 -12.79
C PRO A 298 -23.96 -8.88 -13.45
N ALA A 299 -23.59 -7.66 -13.84
CA ALA A 299 -22.28 -7.38 -14.44
C ALA A 299 -21.13 -7.66 -13.46
N VAL A 300 -21.29 -7.27 -12.19
CA VAL A 300 -20.30 -7.50 -11.14
C VAL A 300 -20.26 -8.99 -10.81
N ALA A 301 -21.40 -9.64 -10.66
CA ALA A 301 -21.50 -11.08 -10.42
C ALA A 301 -20.75 -11.88 -11.49
N LYS A 302 -20.98 -11.56 -12.78
CA LYS A 302 -20.28 -12.18 -13.90
C LYS A 302 -18.75 -11.97 -13.84
N ALA A 303 -18.31 -10.74 -13.58
CA ALA A 303 -16.88 -10.42 -13.51
C ALA A 303 -16.19 -11.16 -12.36
N VAL A 304 -16.82 -11.20 -11.18
CA VAL A 304 -16.30 -11.93 -10.02
C VAL A 304 -16.28 -13.43 -10.26
N ALA A 305 -17.36 -13.99 -10.84
CA ALA A 305 -17.43 -15.42 -11.15
C ALA A 305 -16.33 -15.85 -12.14
N LEU A 306 -16.09 -15.06 -13.19
CA LEU A 306 -14.98 -15.30 -14.13
C LEU A 306 -13.62 -15.27 -13.44
N TYR A 307 -13.38 -14.28 -12.57
CA TYR A 307 -12.16 -14.24 -11.80
C TYR A 307 -12.00 -15.47 -10.87
N LEU A 308 -13.05 -15.87 -10.19
CA LEU A 308 -13.03 -17.03 -9.28
C LEU A 308 -12.74 -18.34 -10.04
N ARG A 309 -13.30 -18.49 -11.24
CA ARG A 309 -13.15 -19.68 -12.06
C ARG A 309 -11.77 -19.75 -12.73
N ASP A 310 -11.35 -18.66 -13.39
CA ASP A 310 -10.24 -18.67 -14.34
C ASP A 310 -9.02 -17.85 -13.88
N GLY A 311 -9.21 -16.96 -12.90
CA GLY A 311 -8.17 -16.02 -12.47
C GLY A 311 -7.63 -16.26 -11.07
N ARG A 312 -8.48 -16.74 -10.14
CA ARG A 312 -8.07 -16.96 -8.75
C ARG A 312 -7.30 -18.27 -8.63
N PRO A 313 -6.11 -18.27 -7.97
CA PRO A 313 -5.32 -19.49 -7.80
C PRO A 313 -6.13 -20.57 -7.07
N PRO A 314 -6.22 -21.81 -7.61
CA PRO A 314 -7.08 -22.86 -7.04
C PRO A 314 -6.59 -23.33 -5.66
N HIS A 315 -5.28 -23.26 -5.40
CA HIS A 315 -4.68 -23.69 -4.13
C HIS A 315 -4.57 -22.59 -3.08
N ALA A 316 -5.21 -21.44 -3.29
CA ALA A 316 -5.19 -20.35 -2.31
C ALA A 316 -5.96 -20.73 -1.04
N THR A 317 -5.27 -20.77 0.09
CA THR A 317 -5.84 -21.14 1.40
C THR A 317 -6.61 -20.00 2.06
N THR A 318 -6.37 -18.76 1.64
CA THR A 318 -7.04 -17.58 2.20
C THR A 318 -8.44 -17.38 1.65
N ARG A 319 -9.36 -16.91 2.50
CA ARG A 319 -10.71 -16.57 2.08
C ARG A 319 -10.89 -15.14 1.57
N HIS A 320 -9.82 -14.36 1.42
CA HIS A 320 -9.90 -13.05 0.75
C HIS A 320 -10.31 -13.25 -0.71
N LEU A 321 -11.19 -12.38 -1.22
CA LEU A 321 -11.67 -12.46 -2.59
C LEU A 321 -10.53 -12.20 -3.57
N PHE A 322 -9.81 -11.09 -3.41
CA PHE A 322 -8.77 -10.65 -4.32
C PHE A 322 -7.37 -10.92 -3.78
N LEU A 323 -6.56 -11.60 -4.58
CA LEU A 323 -5.22 -12.04 -4.21
C LEU A 323 -4.17 -11.39 -5.11
N GLN A 324 -2.93 -11.43 -4.66
CA GLN A 324 -1.78 -11.16 -5.51
C GLN A 324 -1.72 -12.18 -6.65
N CYS A 325 -1.25 -11.75 -7.84
CA CYS A 325 -1.14 -12.66 -8.99
C CYS A 325 0.19 -13.41 -9.04
N ARG A 326 0.96 -13.35 -7.95
CA ARG A 326 2.26 -14.03 -7.81
C ARG A 326 2.30 -14.74 -6.48
N LEU A 327 3.06 -15.82 -6.41
CA LEU A 327 3.30 -16.50 -5.14
C LEU A 327 3.81 -15.52 -4.06
N PRO A 328 3.41 -15.74 -2.83
CA PRO A 328 2.59 -16.86 -2.31
C PRO A 328 1.07 -16.65 -2.48
N PHE A 329 0.60 -15.89 -3.46
CA PHE A 329 -0.81 -15.56 -3.70
C PHE A 329 -1.52 -14.97 -2.47
N ALA A 330 -0.78 -14.17 -1.71
CA ALA A 330 -1.27 -13.54 -0.51
C ALA A 330 -2.39 -12.53 -0.81
N PRO A 331 -3.23 -12.18 0.16
CA PRO A 331 -4.17 -11.09 0.03
C PRO A 331 -3.47 -9.77 -0.35
N LEU A 332 -4.17 -8.90 -1.05
CA LEU A 332 -3.73 -7.52 -1.24
C LEU A 332 -3.87 -6.79 0.12
N THR A 333 -2.78 -6.21 0.62
CA THR A 333 -2.74 -5.64 1.97
C THR A 333 -2.71 -4.12 2.03
N CYS A 334 -2.48 -3.45 0.90
CA CYS A 334 -2.35 -1.99 0.88
C CYS A 334 -3.04 -1.34 -0.31
N SER A 335 -3.52 -0.13 -0.11
CA SER A 335 -4.17 0.68 -1.14
C SER A 335 -3.23 1.08 -2.29
N SER A 336 -1.91 1.04 -2.07
CA SER A 336 -0.94 1.29 -3.14
C SER A 336 -1.00 0.22 -4.23
N ALA A 337 -1.33 -1.05 -3.90
CA ALA A 337 -1.54 -2.09 -4.89
C ALA A 337 -2.70 -1.72 -5.85
N VAL A 338 -3.81 -1.25 -5.30
CA VAL A 338 -4.96 -0.78 -6.09
C VAL A 338 -4.59 0.45 -6.93
N ARG A 339 -3.83 1.39 -6.37
CA ARG A 339 -3.32 2.53 -7.13
C ARG A 339 -2.50 2.08 -8.34
N HIS A 340 -1.60 1.11 -8.17
CA HIS A 340 -0.82 0.57 -9.29
C HIS A 340 -1.69 -0.10 -10.34
N ILE A 341 -2.76 -0.80 -9.95
CA ILE A 341 -3.74 -1.38 -10.88
C ILE A 341 -4.42 -0.26 -11.68
N VAL A 342 -4.96 0.75 -11.01
CA VAL A 342 -5.62 1.90 -11.68
C VAL A 342 -4.67 2.60 -12.65
N VAL A 343 -3.46 2.97 -12.19
CA VAL A 343 -2.48 3.68 -13.03
C VAL A 343 -2.07 2.85 -14.24
N ARG A 344 -1.82 1.55 -14.07
CA ARG A 344 -1.43 0.65 -15.16
C ARG A 344 -2.49 0.62 -16.26
N HIS A 345 -3.75 0.40 -15.90
CA HIS A 345 -4.83 0.31 -16.90
C HIS A 345 -5.23 1.67 -17.46
N ALA A 346 -5.10 2.76 -16.67
CA ALA A 346 -5.25 4.11 -17.16
C ALA A 346 -4.19 4.47 -18.23
N THR A 347 -2.94 4.08 -18.02
CA THR A 347 -1.87 4.26 -19.01
C THR A 347 -2.18 3.50 -20.30
N VAL A 348 -2.67 2.25 -20.23
CA VAL A 348 -3.08 1.48 -21.41
C VAL A 348 -4.26 2.14 -22.11
N ALA A 349 -5.19 2.74 -21.36
CA ALA A 349 -6.33 3.49 -21.90
C ALA A 349 -5.96 4.88 -22.48
N GLY A 350 -4.69 5.29 -22.40
CA GLY A 350 -4.25 6.63 -22.82
C GLY A 350 -4.72 7.76 -21.91
N LEU A 351 -5.03 7.49 -20.64
CA LEU A 351 -5.45 8.50 -19.68
C LEU A 351 -4.25 9.12 -18.97
N THR A 352 -4.12 10.44 -19.00
CA THR A 352 -2.94 11.20 -18.50
C THR A 352 -3.24 12.07 -17.29
N ALA A 353 -4.38 11.87 -16.60
CA ALA A 353 -4.76 12.68 -15.45
C ALA A 353 -3.74 12.57 -14.29
N SER A 354 -3.24 13.71 -13.80
CA SER A 354 -2.22 13.78 -12.74
C SER A 354 -2.68 13.23 -11.38
N TYR A 355 -3.97 13.06 -11.18
CA TYR A 355 -4.61 12.61 -9.94
C TYR A 355 -5.03 11.13 -9.95
N LEU A 356 -4.56 10.33 -10.91
CA LEU A 356 -4.85 8.89 -10.96
C LEU A 356 -4.39 8.19 -9.68
N GLY A 357 -5.33 7.57 -8.99
CA GLY A 357 -5.07 6.91 -7.72
C GLY A 357 -6.22 6.02 -7.28
N SER A 358 -6.07 5.40 -6.10
CA SER A 358 -7.04 4.42 -5.59
C SER A 358 -8.43 4.99 -5.27
N HIS A 359 -8.58 6.32 -5.21
CA HIS A 359 -9.87 6.96 -4.92
C HIS A 359 -10.57 7.55 -6.16
N VAL A 360 -9.88 7.57 -7.31
CA VAL A 360 -10.44 8.21 -8.52
C VAL A 360 -11.77 7.59 -8.94
N LEU A 361 -11.87 6.26 -8.96
CA LEU A 361 -13.11 5.56 -9.34
C LEU A 361 -14.24 5.79 -8.35
N ARG A 362 -13.93 5.89 -7.05
CA ARG A 362 -14.92 6.24 -6.03
C ARG A 362 -15.48 7.65 -6.25
N HIS A 363 -14.61 8.61 -6.57
CA HIS A 363 -15.04 9.96 -6.90
C HIS A 363 -15.86 9.98 -8.19
N SER A 364 -15.43 9.26 -9.23
CA SER A 364 -16.17 9.17 -10.48
C SER A 364 -17.54 8.52 -10.32
N SER A 365 -17.64 7.46 -9.53
CA SER A 365 -18.91 6.81 -9.19
C SER A 365 -19.86 7.76 -8.48
N ALA A 366 -19.36 8.50 -7.47
CA ALA A 366 -20.16 9.49 -6.74
C ALA A 366 -20.69 10.59 -7.65
N SER A 367 -19.80 11.18 -8.46
CA SER A 367 -20.18 12.23 -9.43
C SER A 367 -21.23 11.72 -10.41
N ARG A 368 -21.01 10.53 -10.97
CA ARG A 368 -21.96 9.91 -11.91
C ARG A 368 -23.33 9.70 -11.30
N GLN A 369 -23.44 9.27 -10.04
CA GLN A 369 -24.73 9.08 -9.38
C GLN A 369 -25.45 10.41 -9.17
N ILE A 370 -24.74 11.46 -8.78
CA ILE A 370 -25.31 12.81 -8.64
C ILE A 370 -25.76 13.36 -9.99
N ASP A 371 -24.97 13.15 -11.06
CA ASP A 371 -25.33 13.56 -12.42
C ASP A 371 -26.60 12.84 -12.92
N LEU A 372 -26.82 11.61 -12.49
CA LEU A 372 -28.04 10.84 -12.77
C LEU A 372 -29.22 11.23 -11.87
N GLY A 373 -29.07 12.21 -10.99
CA GLY A 373 -30.15 12.74 -10.15
C GLY A 373 -30.29 12.09 -8.78
N ALA A 374 -29.32 11.27 -8.36
CA ALA A 374 -29.34 10.73 -7.00
C ALA A 374 -29.16 11.85 -5.96
N ASP A 375 -29.89 11.75 -4.84
CA ASP A 375 -29.73 12.68 -3.72
C ASP A 375 -28.30 12.63 -3.19
N PRO A 376 -27.57 13.75 -3.14
CA PRO A 376 -26.21 13.82 -2.61
C PRO A 376 -26.05 13.23 -1.20
N ARG A 377 -27.07 13.34 -0.33
CA ARG A 377 -27.05 12.77 1.02
C ARG A 377 -27.04 11.24 0.96
N VAL A 378 -27.89 10.66 0.12
CA VAL A 378 -27.94 9.21 -0.09
C VAL A 378 -26.61 8.68 -0.63
N VAL A 379 -26.05 9.40 -1.60
CA VAL A 379 -24.71 9.07 -2.14
C VAL A 379 -23.64 9.13 -1.04
N SER A 380 -23.68 10.13 -0.15
CA SER A 380 -22.76 10.23 0.98
C SER A 380 -22.90 9.09 1.98
N ASP A 381 -24.13 8.71 2.30
CA ASP A 381 -24.40 7.61 3.23
C ASP A 381 -23.90 6.27 2.64
N ILE A 382 -24.16 6.03 1.36
CA ILE A 382 -23.61 4.88 0.62
C ILE A 382 -22.08 4.88 0.64
N LEU A 383 -21.46 6.03 0.46
CA LEU A 383 -20.00 6.17 0.53
C LEU A 383 -19.47 6.21 1.97
N GLY A 384 -20.33 6.43 2.99
CA GLY A 384 -19.98 6.48 4.41
C GLY A 384 -19.10 7.65 4.79
N HIS A 385 -19.38 8.79 4.25
CA HIS A 385 -18.77 10.01 4.68
C HIS A 385 -19.32 10.41 6.06
N ARG A 386 -18.42 10.63 7.04
CA ARG A 386 -18.79 11.12 8.38
C ARG A 386 -18.96 12.63 8.41
N ASP A 387 -18.27 13.32 7.51
CA ASP A 387 -18.31 14.78 7.40
C ASP A 387 -19.29 15.16 6.28
N PRO A 388 -20.39 15.83 6.59
CA PRO A 388 -21.34 16.32 5.60
C PRO A 388 -20.69 17.20 4.52
N ASP A 389 -19.64 17.92 4.88
CA ASP A 389 -18.89 18.74 3.93
C ASP A 389 -18.16 17.95 2.85
N SER A 390 -17.94 16.64 3.06
CA SER A 390 -17.35 15.76 2.04
C SER A 390 -18.22 15.66 0.78
N ILE A 391 -19.54 15.89 0.90
CA ILE A 391 -20.48 15.95 -0.23
C ILE A 391 -20.30 17.22 -1.06
N SER A 392 -20.00 18.34 -0.43
CA SER A 392 -19.87 19.62 -1.13
C SER A 392 -18.85 19.56 -2.27
N ALA A 393 -17.86 18.67 -2.15
CA ALA A 393 -16.89 18.42 -3.20
C ALA A 393 -17.54 17.79 -4.46
N TYR A 394 -18.57 16.95 -4.32
CA TYR A 394 -19.27 16.31 -5.45
C TYR A 394 -20.36 17.17 -6.05
N VAL A 395 -21.08 17.92 -5.22
CA VAL A 395 -22.14 18.85 -5.67
C VAL A 395 -21.56 19.96 -6.54
N ARG A 396 -20.33 20.39 -6.28
CA ARG A 396 -19.65 21.41 -7.09
C ARG A 396 -19.33 21.00 -8.53
N ILE A 397 -19.33 19.71 -8.84
CA ILE A 397 -19.02 19.21 -10.18
C ILE A 397 -20.25 19.29 -11.09
N ALA A 398 -21.45 19.28 -10.51
CA ALA A 398 -22.68 19.55 -11.24
C ALA A 398 -22.77 21.01 -11.71
N THR A 399 -21.64 21.61 -12.15
CA THR A 399 -21.56 23.00 -12.66
C THR A 399 -22.50 23.21 -13.85
N GLU A 400 -22.74 22.20 -14.63
CA GLU A 400 -23.74 22.22 -15.72
C GLU A 400 -25.16 22.44 -15.15
N LYS A 401 -25.51 21.71 -14.09
CA LYS A 401 -26.81 21.87 -13.40
C LYS A 401 -26.91 23.19 -12.62
N LEU A 402 -25.80 23.77 -12.20
CA LEU A 402 -25.78 25.10 -11.59
C LEU A 402 -26.08 26.22 -12.62
N ARG A 403 -25.76 26.00 -13.90
CA ARG A 403 -26.14 26.91 -14.98
C ARG A 403 -27.65 26.97 -15.18
N ASP A 404 -28.33 25.83 -15.01
CA ASP A 404 -29.79 25.73 -15.17
C ASP A 404 -30.56 26.44 -14.03
N VAL A 405 -29.91 26.64 -12.88
CA VAL A 405 -30.46 27.36 -11.71
C VAL A 405 -29.91 28.78 -11.58
N SER A 406 -28.97 29.19 -12.43
CA SER A 406 -28.44 30.54 -12.42
C SER A 406 -29.49 31.55 -12.89
N LEU A 407 -29.75 32.58 -12.10
CA LEU A 407 -30.61 33.71 -12.52
C LEU A 407 -29.99 34.35 -13.77
N PRO A 408 -30.81 34.77 -14.75
CA PRO A 408 -30.32 35.50 -15.91
C PRO A 408 -29.62 36.78 -15.43
N VAL A 409 -28.49 37.09 -16.07
CA VAL A 409 -27.73 38.31 -15.76
C VAL A 409 -28.64 39.48 -16.00
N PRO A 410 -28.86 40.39 -15.04
CA PRO A 410 -29.61 41.63 -15.26
C PRO A 410 -28.99 42.42 -16.41
N ARG A 411 -29.81 42.83 -17.37
CA ARG A 411 -29.39 43.70 -18.49
C ARG A 411 -29.20 45.11 -18.03
#